data_5d6645477eefacf1551a1034e5e55275
#
_entry.id   5d6645477eefacf1551a1034e5e55275
#
_cell.length_a   1.000
_cell.length_b   1.000
_cell.length_c   1.000
_cell.angle_alpha   90.00
_cell.angle_beta   90.00
_cell.angle_gamma   90.00
#
_symmetry.space_group_name_H-M   'P 1'
#
loop_
_entity.id
_entity.type
_entity.pdbx_description
1 polymer ?
#
loop_
_entity_poly.entity_id
_entity_poly.type
_entity_poly.pdbx_seq_one_letter_code
_entity_poly.pdbx_strand_id
1 'polypeptide(L)'
;MIFSWEGILVILFILVNIFCAFFSEFYNLSSVLRQMPIYLAEVFLMLPMAYILVMGEIDISIGSIVCLAATMSCIVCNTGAPFIVVVLTGLLVGTACGAVNGLVLTKFQELPTMIVTLATQIIFRGIAEIVLGSGGSISASNTAGFTAIGGKVGSVPYILFLVV
;
A
#
# COMPACT_ATOMS: atom_id res chain seq x y z
N MET A 1 -20.98 13.67 23.80
CA MET A 1 -19.87 12.92 23.15
C MET A 1 -20.29 12.08 21.92
N ILE A 2 -21.53 11.61 21.83
CA ILE A 2 -22.00 10.81 20.67
C ILE A 2 -22.17 11.65 19.39
N PHE A 3 -22.32 12.98 19.50
CA PHE A 3 -22.43 13.91 18.39
C PHE A 3 -21.12 14.60 18.00
N SER A 4 -19.96 14.11 18.48
CA SER A 4 -18.68 14.54 17.95
C SER A 4 -18.49 13.93 16.55
N TRP A 5 -17.71 14.62 15.70
CA TRP A 5 -17.39 14.12 14.36
C TRP A 5 -16.92 12.67 14.34
N GLU A 6 -16.09 12.31 15.31
CA GLU A 6 -15.60 10.94 15.53
C GLU A 6 -16.74 9.95 15.85
N GLY A 7 -17.71 10.35 16.68
CA GLY A 7 -18.87 9.52 17.00
C GLY A 7 -19.76 9.23 15.79
N ILE A 8 -19.94 10.21 14.92
CA ILE A 8 -20.71 10.03 13.66
C ILE A 8 -20.01 9.02 12.75
N LEU A 9 -18.67 9.08 12.62
CA LEU A 9 -17.89 8.13 11.81
C LEU A 9 -18.00 6.70 12.38
N VAL A 10 -17.93 6.53 13.69
CA VAL A 10 -18.09 5.21 14.33
C VAL A 10 -19.49 4.64 14.10
N ILE A 11 -20.52 5.47 14.27
CA ILE A 11 -21.92 5.06 14.02
C ILE A 11 -22.11 4.66 12.56
N LEU A 12 -21.59 5.46 11.63
CA LEU A 12 -21.65 5.16 10.21
C LEU A 12 -20.95 3.85 9.87
N PHE A 13 -19.76 3.63 10.44
CA PHE A 13 -19.01 2.40 10.27
C PHE A 13 -19.80 1.17 10.77
N ILE A 14 -20.41 1.24 11.96
CA ILE A 14 -21.22 0.16 12.52
C ILE A 14 -22.45 -0.10 11.63
N LEU A 15 -23.14 0.97 11.20
CA LEU A 15 -24.32 0.86 10.34
C LEU A 15 -24.00 0.15 9.01
N VAL A 16 -22.89 0.54 8.36
CA VAL A 16 -22.45 -0.10 7.10
C VAL A 16 -22.12 -1.58 7.33
N ASN A 17 -21.43 -1.93 8.43
CA ASN A 17 -21.13 -3.33 8.74
C ASN A 17 -22.39 -4.16 8.99
N ILE A 18 -23.37 -3.63 9.72
CA ILE A 18 -24.65 -4.27 9.95
C ILE A 18 -25.39 -4.47 8.63
N PHE A 19 -25.45 -3.43 7.80
CA PHE A 19 -26.06 -3.51 6.49
C PHE A 19 -25.42 -4.59 5.61
N CYS A 20 -24.08 -4.61 5.54
CA CYS A 20 -23.35 -5.64 4.79
C CYS A 20 -23.60 -7.05 5.33
N ALA A 21 -23.70 -7.23 6.63
CA ALA A 21 -23.97 -8.53 7.25
C ALA A 21 -25.37 -9.09 6.88
N PHE A 22 -26.37 -8.21 6.69
CA PHE A 22 -27.72 -8.62 6.35
C PHE A 22 -27.95 -8.80 4.84
N PHE A 23 -27.26 -7.99 4.01
CA PHE A 23 -27.52 -7.93 2.57
C PHE A 23 -26.46 -8.63 1.71
N SER A 24 -25.31 -9.03 2.27
CA SER A 24 -24.23 -9.66 1.51
C SER A 24 -23.96 -11.08 2.00
N GLU A 25 -24.21 -12.06 1.16
CA GLU A 25 -23.84 -13.48 1.41
C GLU A 25 -22.33 -13.67 1.52
N PHE A 26 -21.54 -12.73 0.98
CA PHE A 26 -20.07 -12.75 1.03
C PHE A 26 -19.49 -12.18 2.33
N TYR A 27 -20.30 -11.49 3.14
CA TYR A 27 -19.87 -10.90 4.39
C TYR A 27 -19.95 -11.92 5.54
N ASN A 28 -18.99 -12.84 5.56
CA ASN A 28 -18.81 -13.80 6.63
C ASN A 28 -17.39 -13.73 7.20
N LEU A 29 -17.21 -14.21 8.42
CA LEU A 29 -15.92 -14.13 9.13
C LEU A 29 -14.77 -14.75 8.31
N SER A 30 -15.02 -15.84 7.60
CA SER A 30 -14.01 -16.51 6.77
C SER A 30 -13.57 -15.64 5.56
N SER A 31 -14.48 -14.89 4.97
CA SER A 31 -14.18 -13.97 3.87
C SER A 31 -13.40 -12.75 4.36
N VAL A 32 -13.76 -12.19 5.51
CA VAL A 32 -13.04 -11.07 6.15
C VAL A 32 -11.61 -11.50 6.49
N LEU A 33 -11.43 -12.66 7.13
CA LEU A 33 -10.10 -13.19 7.46
C LEU A 33 -9.25 -13.47 6.21
N ARG A 34 -9.87 -13.86 5.11
CA ARG A 34 -9.17 -14.12 3.84
C ARG A 34 -8.68 -12.83 3.19
N GLN A 35 -9.35 -11.71 3.42
CA GLN A 35 -8.99 -10.40 2.88
C GLN A 35 -8.01 -9.63 3.77
N MET A 36 -7.87 -10.01 5.05
CA MET A 36 -6.97 -9.34 5.99
C MET A 36 -5.53 -9.11 5.47
N PRO A 37 -4.87 -10.06 4.78
CA PRO A 37 -3.52 -9.82 4.26
C PRO A 37 -3.42 -8.65 3.26
N ILE A 38 -4.50 -8.36 2.54
CA ILE A 38 -4.55 -7.24 1.58
C ILE A 38 -4.56 -5.91 2.35
N TYR A 39 -5.41 -5.81 3.37
CA TYR A 39 -5.51 -4.61 4.22
C TYR A 39 -4.27 -4.39 5.10
N LEU A 40 -3.52 -5.47 5.39
CA LEU A 40 -2.30 -5.36 6.19
C LEU A 40 -1.26 -4.45 5.53
N ALA A 41 -1.11 -4.51 4.21
CA ALA A 41 -0.23 -3.62 3.47
C ALA A 41 -0.65 -2.14 3.64
N GLU A 42 -1.95 -1.87 3.65
CA GLU A 42 -2.48 -0.52 3.90
C GLU A 42 -2.19 -0.04 5.32
N VAL A 43 -2.31 -0.92 6.32
CA VAL A 43 -1.97 -0.60 7.72
C VAL A 43 -0.50 -0.22 7.86
N PHE A 44 0.42 -0.92 7.19
CA PHE A 44 1.82 -0.55 7.18
C PHE A 44 2.08 0.82 6.55
N LEU A 45 1.30 1.19 5.53
CA LEU A 45 1.40 2.52 4.91
C LEU A 45 0.82 3.63 5.80
N MET A 46 -0.12 3.31 6.68
CA MET A 46 -0.68 4.28 7.62
C MET A 46 0.34 4.80 8.63
N LEU A 47 1.34 3.99 9.02
CA LEU A 47 2.36 4.40 10.00
C LEU A 47 3.18 5.61 9.51
N PRO A 48 3.86 5.56 8.34
CA PRO A 48 4.60 6.72 7.84
C PRO A 48 3.66 7.90 7.51
N MET A 49 2.44 7.64 7.03
CA MET A 49 1.45 8.69 6.80
C MET A 49 1.09 9.43 8.10
N ALA A 50 0.90 8.72 9.21
CA ALA A 50 0.60 9.33 10.49
C ALA A 50 1.74 10.28 10.94
N TYR A 51 3.01 9.89 10.74
CA TYR A 51 4.15 10.77 11.03
C TYR A 51 4.13 12.06 10.21
N ILE A 52 3.85 11.96 8.91
CA ILE A 52 3.79 13.12 8.01
C ILE A 52 2.64 14.04 8.43
N LEU A 53 1.47 13.49 8.78
CA LEU A 53 0.32 14.26 9.25
C LEU A 53 0.59 14.96 10.60
N VAL A 54 1.32 14.33 11.51
CA VAL A 54 1.72 14.96 12.78
C VAL A 54 2.65 16.15 12.55
N MET A 55 3.47 16.13 11.48
CA MET A 55 4.29 17.27 11.06
C MET A 55 3.48 18.39 10.40
N GLY A 56 2.18 18.19 10.17
CA GLY A 56 1.30 19.15 9.51
C GLY A 56 1.41 19.13 7.98
N GLU A 57 2.06 18.11 7.43
CA GLU A 57 2.31 17.96 6.01
C GLU A 57 1.42 16.86 5.41
N ILE A 58 1.21 16.91 4.09
CA ILE A 58 0.42 15.90 3.37
C ILE A 58 1.24 15.36 2.21
N ASP A 59 1.50 14.05 2.22
CA ASP A 59 2.15 13.36 1.10
C ASP A 59 1.12 12.55 0.30
N ILE A 60 0.85 13.02 -0.91
CA ILE A 60 -0.09 12.39 -1.83
C ILE A 60 0.61 11.34 -2.71
N SER A 61 1.94 11.34 -2.78
CA SER A 61 2.73 10.51 -3.69
C SER A 61 2.85 9.04 -3.27
N ILE A 62 2.52 8.69 -2.02
CA ILE A 62 2.73 7.35 -1.45
C ILE A 62 2.13 6.25 -2.32
N GLY A 63 0.89 6.43 -2.81
CA GLY A 63 0.24 5.43 -3.65
C GLY A 63 0.98 5.18 -4.97
N SER A 64 1.55 6.21 -5.58
CA SER A 64 2.34 6.08 -6.82
C SER A 64 3.72 5.47 -6.59
N ILE A 65 4.34 5.76 -5.45
CA ILE A 65 5.60 5.13 -5.03
C ILE A 65 5.40 3.63 -4.84
N VAL A 66 4.34 3.22 -4.15
CA VAL A 66 4.00 1.80 -3.97
C VAL A 66 3.71 1.13 -5.31
N CYS A 67 2.96 1.80 -6.19
CA CYS A 67 2.67 1.28 -7.52
C CYS A 67 3.96 1.05 -8.34
N LEU A 68 4.87 2.02 -8.36
CA LEU A 68 6.13 1.90 -9.08
C LEU A 68 7.03 0.81 -8.47
N ALA A 69 7.17 0.79 -7.15
CA ALA A 69 7.96 -0.21 -6.43
C ALA A 69 7.42 -1.63 -6.68
N ALA A 70 6.09 -1.82 -6.62
CA ALA A 70 5.45 -3.09 -6.91
C ALA A 70 5.65 -3.53 -8.36
N THR A 71 5.51 -2.61 -9.32
CA THR A 71 5.74 -2.88 -10.75
C THR A 71 7.16 -3.38 -11.00
N MET A 72 8.16 -2.67 -10.48
CA MET A 72 9.57 -3.05 -10.64
C MET A 72 9.88 -4.39 -9.96
N SER A 73 9.32 -4.61 -8.77
CA SER A 73 9.46 -5.89 -8.06
C SER A 73 8.82 -7.06 -8.82
N CYS A 74 7.66 -6.85 -9.43
CA CYS A 74 7.00 -7.87 -10.26
C CYS A 74 7.82 -8.22 -11.51
N ILE A 75 8.42 -7.23 -12.16
CA ILE A 75 9.30 -7.47 -13.32
C ILE A 75 10.48 -8.33 -12.90
N VAL A 76 11.17 -7.97 -11.82
CA VAL A 76 12.31 -8.73 -11.31
C VAL A 76 11.88 -10.14 -10.87
N CYS A 77 10.72 -10.27 -10.26
CA CYS A 77 10.15 -11.57 -9.90
C CYS A 77 9.97 -12.47 -11.13
N ASN A 78 9.49 -11.91 -12.24
CA ASN A 78 9.24 -12.65 -13.48
C ASN A 78 10.51 -13.06 -14.21
N THR A 79 11.68 -12.48 -13.90
CA THR A 79 12.99 -12.96 -14.41
C THR A 79 13.50 -14.22 -13.69
N GLY A 80 12.79 -14.71 -12.68
CA GLY A 80 13.21 -15.86 -11.88
C GLY A 80 14.21 -15.51 -10.76
N ALA A 81 14.34 -14.23 -10.42
CA ALA A 81 15.24 -13.78 -9.35
C ALA A 81 14.82 -14.34 -7.99
N PRO A 82 15.77 -14.59 -7.08
CA PRO A 82 15.45 -15.04 -5.72
C PRO A 82 14.64 -13.99 -4.96
N PHE A 83 13.78 -14.46 -4.05
CA PHE A 83 12.87 -13.64 -3.27
C PHE A 83 13.53 -12.40 -2.61
N ILE A 84 14.74 -12.58 -2.09
CA ILE A 84 15.49 -11.49 -1.44
C ILE A 84 15.78 -10.32 -2.41
N VAL A 85 16.08 -10.64 -3.67
CA VAL A 85 16.35 -9.63 -4.72
C VAL A 85 15.07 -8.87 -5.07
N VAL A 86 13.94 -9.55 -5.11
CA VAL A 86 12.62 -8.92 -5.36
C VAL A 86 12.28 -7.93 -4.26
N VAL A 87 12.47 -8.32 -2.99
CA VAL A 87 12.23 -7.43 -1.83
C VAL A 87 13.19 -6.24 -1.86
N LEU A 88 14.48 -6.47 -2.10
CA LEU A 88 15.47 -5.40 -2.20
C LEU A 88 15.15 -4.41 -3.32
N THR A 89 14.65 -4.90 -4.46
CA THR A 89 14.22 -4.03 -5.57
C THR A 89 13.11 -3.08 -5.12
N GLY A 90 12.08 -3.60 -4.45
CA GLY A 90 10.98 -2.77 -3.93
C GLY A 90 11.46 -1.71 -2.95
N LEU A 91 12.33 -2.10 -2.01
CA LEU A 91 12.92 -1.19 -1.03
C LEU A 91 13.79 -0.11 -1.70
N LEU A 92 14.62 -0.47 -2.66
CA LEU A 92 15.48 0.47 -3.38
C LEU A 92 14.66 1.49 -4.17
N VAL A 93 13.65 1.03 -4.91
CA VAL A 93 12.77 1.92 -5.69
C VAL A 93 11.99 2.85 -4.76
N GLY A 94 11.38 2.32 -3.70
CA GLY A 94 10.67 3.13 -2.72
C GLY A 94 11.56 4.18 -2.05
N THR A 95 12.77 3.79 -1.63
CA THR A 95 13.76 4.69 -1.04
C THR A 95 14.22 5.75 -2.03
N ALA A 96 14.47 5.39 -3.29
CA ALA A 96 14.87 6.35 -4.32
C ALA A 96 13.77 7.40 -4.58
N CYS A 97 12.51 6.97 -4.70
CA CYS A 97 11.38 7.88 -4.85
C CYS A 97 11.22 8.80 -3.63
N GLY A 98 11.30 8.25 -2.41
CA GLY A 98 11.25 9.04 -1.18
C GLY A 98 12.41 10.02 -1.06
N ALA A 99 13.62 9.63 -1.47
CA ALA A 99 14.79 10.50 -1.50
C ALA A 99 14.60 11.66 -2.50
N VAL A 100 13.97 11.43 -3.65
CA VAL A 100 13.64 12.50 -4.61
C VAL A 100 12.70 13.50 -3.97
N ASN A 101 11.62 13.06 -3.33
CA ASN A 101 10.69 13.94 -2.62
C ASN A 101 11.39 14.73 -1.51
N GLY A 102 12.17 14.04 -0.66
CA GLY A 102 12.90 14.66 0.43
C GLY A 102 13.91 15.69 -0.05
N LEU A 103 14.68 15.41 -1.11
CA LEU A 103 15.64 16.35 -1.69
C LEU A 103 14.97 17.58 -2.27
N VAL A 104 13.84 17.43 -2.96
CA VAL A 104 13.11 18.56 -3.51
C VAL A 104 12.58 19.45 -2.38
N LEU A 105 11.95 18.86 -1.37
CA LEU A 105 11.37 19.59 -0.24
C LEU A 105 12.43 20.27 0.63
N THR A 106 13.58 19.66 0.83
CA THR A 106 14.68 20.26 1.61
C THR A 106 15.37 21.38 0.85
N LYS A 107 15.48 21.26 -0.47
CA LYS A 107 16.14 22.29 -1.31
C LYS A 107 15.23 23.48 -1.59
N PHE A 108 13.94 23.27 -1.73
CA PHE A 108 12.95 24.28 -2.07
C PHE A 108 11.90 24.42 -0.96
N GLN A 109 12.31 24.91 0.19
CA GLN A 109 11.49 25.04 1.39
C GLN A 109 10.28 25.99 1.23
N GLU A 110 10.25 26.80 0.18
CA GLU A 110 9.14 27.69 -0.16
C GLU A 110 7.97 26.94 -0.82
N LEU A 111 8.20 25.71 -1.31
CA LEU A 111 7.16 24.94 -1.98
C LEU A 111 6.32 24.16 -0.96
N PRO A 112 4.99 24.28 -1.02
CA PRO A 112 4.10 23.44 -0.21
C PRO A 112 4.31 21.95 -0.54
N THR A 113 4.46 21.11 0.48
CA THR A 113 4.66 19.67 0.35
C THR A 113 3.60 19.03 -0.54
N MET A 114 2.36 19.45 -0.41
CA MET A 114 1.24 18.95 -1.19
C MET A 114 1.43 19.15 -2.71
N ILE A 115 2.02 20.27 -3.14
CA ILE A 115 2.27 20.55 -4.57
C ILE A 115 3.39 19.65 -5.10
N VAL A 116 4.47 19.51 -4.33
CA VAL A 116 5.61 18.68 -4.71
C VAL A 116 5.19 17.22 -4.82
N THR A 117 4.48 16.71 -3.82
CA THR A 117 4.06 15.31 -3.78
C THR A 117 2.99 14.99 -4.82
N LEU A 118 2.13 15.94 -5.17
CA LEU A 118 1.18 15.80 -6.28
C LEU A 118 1.90 15.71 -7.63
N ALA A 119 2.92 16.55 -7.85
CA ALA A 119 3.72 16.50 -9.07
C ALA A 119 4.49 15.17 -9.18
N THR A 120 5.15 14.73 -8.11
CA THR A 120 5.87 13.45 -8.10
C THR A 120 4.94 12.25 -8.18
N GLN A 121 3.72 12.33 -7.67
CA GLN A 121 2.69 11.31 -7.86
C GLN A 121 2.43 11.06 -9.35
N ILE A 122 2.25 12.12 -10.12
CA ILE A 122 1.99 12.02 -11.57
C ILE A 122 3.22 11.44 -12.28
N ILE A 123 4.43 11.88 -11.92
CA ILE A 123 5.68 11.40 -12.50
C ILE A 123 5.87 9.91 -12.22
N PHE A 124 5.80 9.48 -10.95
CA PHE A 124 6.03 8.07 -10.57
C PHE A 124 4.95 7.16 -11.15
N ARG A 125 3.70 7.64 -11.21
CA ARG A 125 2.62 6.90 -11.85
C ARG A 125 2.86 6.76 -13.35
N GLY A 126 3.24 7.83 -14.02
CA GLY A 126 3.57 7.82 -15.45
C GLY A 126 4.74 6.89 -15.77
N ILE A 127 5.80 6.87 -14.93
CA ILE A 127 6.91 5.93 -15.09
C ILE A 127 6.41 4.47 -14.95
N ALA A 128 5.57 4.18 -13.96
CA ALA A 128 5.01 2.85 -13.78
C ALA A 128 4.18 2.41 -15.01
N GLU A 129 3.37 3.31 -15.57
CA GLU A 129 2.56 3.04 -16.75
C GLU A 129 3.41 2.83 -18.02
N ILE A 130 4.48 3.61 -18.21
CA ILE A 130 5.43 3.41 -19.32
C ILE A 130 6.09 2.03 -19.22
N VAL A 131 6.49 1.63 -18.01
CA VAL A 131 7.13 0.34 -17.76
C VAL A 131 6.16 -0.83 -17.98
N LEU A 132 4.89 -0.65 -17.60
CA LEU A 132 3.84 -1.66 -17.82
C LEU A 132 3.45 -1.80 -19.31
N GLY A 133 3.67 -0.75 -20.10
CA GLY A 133 3.32 -0.72 -21.52
C GLY A 133 1.82 -0.89 -21.78
N SER A 134 1.47 -1.40 -22.97
CA SER A 134 0.08 -1.56 -23.42
C SER A 134 -0.73 -2.58 -22.62
N GLY A 135 -0.10 -3.42 -21.80
CA GLY A 135 -0.77 -4.42 -20.96
C GLY A 135 -1.47 -3.82 -19.73
N GLY A 136 -1.04 -2.63 -19.26
CA GLY A 136 -1.62 -1.90 -18.13
C GLY A 136 -1.57 -2.61 -16.79
N SER A 137 -1.14 -3.87 -16.74
CA SER A 137 -1.03 -4.69 -15.54
C SER A 137 0.08 -5.73 -15.64
N ILE A 138 0.66 -6.09 -14.52
CA ILE A 138 1.65 -7.15 -14.41
C ILE A 138 1.31 -8.05 -13.22
N SER A 139 1.43 -9.36 -13.42
CA SER A 139 1.28 -10.34 -12.35
C SER A 139 2.59 -11.05 -12.10
N ALA A 140 2.89 -11.34 -10.84
CA ALA A 140 4.04 -12.16 -10.48
C ALA A 140 3.78 -13.61 -10.89
N SER A 141 4.55 -14.15 -11.83
CA SER A 141 4.45 -15.53 -12.32
C SER A 141 5.28 -16.50 -11.50
N ASN A 142 6.41 -16.05 -10.93
CA ASN A 142 7.30 -16.86 -10.10
C ASN A 142 7.06 -16.54 -8.62
N THR A 143 6.15 -17.28 -8.00
CA THR A 143 5.75 -17.05 -6.60
C THR A 143 6.47 -17.98 -5.61
N ALA A 144 7.50 -18.72 -6.01
CA ALA A 144 8.12 -19.75 -5.19
C ALA A 144 8.62 -19.25 -3.82
N GLY A 145 9.16 -18.03 -3.74
CA GLY A 145 9.57 -17.41 -2.48
C GLY A 145 8.41 -16.83 -1.67
N PHE A 146 7.33 -16.42 -2.34
CA PHE A 146 6.16 -15.82 -1.68
C PHE A 146 5.20 -16.86 -1.09
N THR A 147 5.20 -18.09 -1.60
CA THR A 147 4.38 -19.18 -1.06
C THR A 147 4.74 -19.53 0.38
N ALA A 148 6.00 -19.34 0.77
CA ALA A 148 6.45 -19.54 2.14
C ALA A 148 5.84 -18.50 3.11
N ILE A 149 5.64 -17.24 2.65
CA ILE A 149 5.04 -16.16 3.45
C ILE A 149 3.52 -16.15 3.33
N GLY A 150 2.99 -16.52 2.16
CA GLY A 150 1.55 -16.62 1.89
C GLY A 150 0.90 -17.91 2.38
N GLY A 151 1.65 -18.78 3.08
CA GLY A 151 1.11 -20.01 3.69
C GLY A 151 0.04 -19.72 4.74
N LYS A 152 -0.77 -20.73 5.06
CA LYS A 152 -1.87 -20.64 6.03
C LYS A 152 -1.70 -21.70 7.11
N VAL A 153 -1.96 -21.32 8.36
CA VAL A 153 -2.23 -22.27 9.45
C VAL A 153 -3.74 -22.34 9.62
N GLY A 154 -4.36 -23.41 9.13
CA GLY A 154 -5.82 -23.51 9.10
C GLY A 154 -6.43 -22.44 8.18
N SER A 155 -7.30 -21.60 8.71
CA SER A 155 -7.96 -20.50 7.98
C SER A 155 -7.21 -19.17 8.07
N VAL A 156 -6.12 -19.08 8.84
CA VAL A 156 -5.41 -17.84 9.15
C VAL A 156 -4.10 -17.76 8.37
N PRO A 157 -3.84 -16.67 7.61
CA PRO A 157 -2.57 -16.47 6.91
C PRO A 157 -1.40 -16.27 7.88
N TYR A 158 -0.22 -16.84 7.57
CA TYR A 158 1.00 -16.67 8.40
C TYR A 158 1.38 -15.19 8.63
N ILE A 159 1.07 -14.33 7.69
CA ILE A 159 1.42 -12.91 7.77
C ILE A 159 0.75 -12.20 8.96
N LEU A 160 -0.38 -12.71 9.45
CA LEU A 160 -1.04 -12.20 10.65
C LEU A 160 -0.24 -12.48 11.93
N PHE A 161 0.56 -13.56 11.97
CA PHE A 161 1.43 -13.86 13.10
C PHE A 161 2.71 -13.03 13.15
N LEU A 162 3.05 -12.33 12.06
CA LEU A 162 4.22 -11.45 11.97
C LEU A 162 3.94 -10.03 12.52
N VAL A 163 2.67 -9.70 12.76
CA VAL A 163 2.21 -8.34 13.15
C VAL A 163 1.83 -8.27 14.62
N VAL A 164 1.66 -9.41 15.29
CA VAL A 164 1.42 -9.52 16.73
C VAL A 164 2.74 -9.68 17.47
#